data_3fba405f56d0e3457c8d62cc75f54398
#
_entry.id   3fba405f56d0e3457c8d62cc75f54398
#
_cell.length_a   1.000
_cell.length_b   1.000
_cell.length_c   1.000
_cell.angle_alpha   90.00
_cell.angle_beta   90.00
_cell.angle_gamma   90.00
#
_symmetry.space_group_name_H-M   'P 1'
#
loop_
_entity.id
_entity.type
_entity.pdbx_description
1 polymer ?
#
loop_
_entity_poly.entity_id
_entity_poly.type
_entity_poly.pdbx_seq_one_letter_code
_entity_poly.pdbx_strand_id
1 'polypeptide(L)'
;MVKIKDSNKARLTRHKRVRGKISGTPEIPRLNVFRSRTNIYAQIIDDVNGVTLAAAASNEKDFGDVKGNCEAAKKVGLLIAERAQAKKIKTVVFDRGGYVYHGRVQALAEGAREGGLEF
;
A
#
# COMPACT_ATOMS: atom_id res chain seq x y z
N MET A 1 9.86 -5.31 -29.89
CA MET A 1 9.96 -5.81 -28.59
C MET A 1 9.07 -5.12 -27.66
N VAL A 2 8.32 -5.81 -26.97
CA VAL A 2 7.25 -5.22 -26.24
C VAL A 2 7.45 -5.30 -24.76
N LYS A 3 8.56 -4.82 -24.34
CA LYS A 3 9.00 -5.02 -22.97
C LYS A 3 8.18 -4.27 -21.93
N ILE A 4 7.61 -3.12 -22.29
CA ILE A 4 6.81 -2.33 -21.36
C ILE A 4 5.53 -3.08 -20.97
N LYS A 5 4.86 -3.72 -21.94
CA LYS A 5 3.67 -4.52 -21.67
C LYS A 5 4.00 -5.73 -20.82
N ASP A 6 5.14 -6.37 -21.09
CA ASP A 6 5.59 -7.53 -20.34
C ASP A 6 5.91 -7.17 -18.89
N SER A 7 6.38 -5.94 -18.67
CA SER A 7 6.69 -5.44 -17.34
C SER A 7 5.47 -5.41 -16.43
N ASN A 8 4.35 -4.88 -16.91
CA ASN A 8 3.12 -4.85 -16.14
C ASN A 8 2.54 -6.25 -15.95
N LYS A 9 2.63 -7.09 -16.97
CA LYS A 9 2.19 -8.48 -16.89
C LYS A 9 2.99 -9.24 -15.84
N ALA A 10 4.30 -9.03 -15.77
CA ALA A 10 5.15 -9.66 -14.78
C ALA A 10 4.76 -9.22 -13.36
N ARG A 11 4.46 -7.93 -13.17
CA ARG A 11 4.01 -7.42 -11.87
C ARG A 11 2.70 -8.09 -11.44
N LEU A 12 1.74 -8.23 -12.33
CA LEU A 12 0.47 -8.87 -12.03
C LEU A 12 0.67 -10.33 -11.65
N THR A 13 1.60 -11.02 -12.29
CA THR A 13 1.93 -12.40 -11.95
C THR A 13 2.53 -12.50 -10.54
N ARG A 14 3.44 -11.59 -10.19
CA ARG A 14 4.01 -11.53 -8.84
C ARG A 14 2.95 -11.23 -7.79
N HIS A 15 2.05 -10.29 -8.08
CA HIS A 15 0.96 -9.95 -7.17
C HIS A 15 0.05 -11.15 -6.93
N LYS A 16 -0.27 -11.89 -7.97
CA LYS A 16 -1.08 -13.11 -7.85
C LYS A 16 -0.43 -14.14 -6.95
N ARG A 17 0.90 -14.32 -7.03
CA ARG A 17 1.63 -15.22 -6.14
C ARG A 17 1.55 -14.78 -4.68
N VAL A 18 1.76 -13.51 -4.43
CA VAL A 18 1.68 -12.94 -3.08
C VAL A 18 0.28 -13.13 -2.52
N ARG A 19 -0.76 -12.83 -3.31
CA ARG A 19 -2.15 -12.98 -2.91
C ARG A 19 -2.53 -14.43 -2.62
N GLY A 20 -1.85 -15.38 -3.22
CA GLY A 20 -2.03 -16.79 -2.92
C GLY A 20 -1.54 -17.18 -1.53
N LYS A 21 -0.68 -16.37 -0.92
CA LYS A 21 -0.09 -16.64 0.40
C LYS A 21 -0.66 -15.77 1.51
N ILE A 22 -1.23 -14.62 1.18
CA ILE A 22 -1.72 -13.66 2.18
C ILE A 22 -3.17 -13.29 1.91
N SER A 23 -3.90 -13.06 2.99
CA SER A 23 -5.29 -12.63 2.93
C SER A 23 -5.58 -11.81 4.17
N GLY A 24 -6.29 -10.70 4.01
CA GLY A 24 -6.68 -9.84 5.12
C GLY A 24 -7.91 -10.35 5.83
N THR A 25 -7.92 -10.26 7.15
CA THR A 25 -9.07 -10.58 8.00
C THR A 25 -9.53 -9.29 8.71
N PRO A 26 -10.71 -9.29 9.35
CA PRO A 26 -11.12 -8.10 10.13
C PRO A 26 -10.12 -7.73 11.22
N GLU A 27 -9.49 -8.71 11.85
CA GLU A 27 -8.53 -8.51 12.93
C GLU A 27 -7.14 -8.12 12.41
N ILE A 28 -6.72 -8.72 11.31
CA ILE A 28 -5.43 -8.45 10.68
C ILE A 28 -5.69 -8.21 9.19
N PRO A 29 -6.17 -7.01 8.82
CA PRO A 29 -6.48 -6.71 7.43
C PRO A 29 -5.23 -6.56 6.58
N ARG A 30 -5.42 -6.55 5.27
CA ARG A 30 -4.34 -6.48 4.30
C ARG A 30 -4.05 -5.02 3.93
N LEU A 31 -2.81 -4.60 4.13
CA LEU A 31 -2.34 -3.29 3.64
C LEU A 31 -1.82 -3.46 2.23
N ASN A 32 -2.58 -2.98 1.26
CA ASN A 32 -2.26 -3.07 -0.16
C ASN A 32 -1.68 -1.76 -0.67
N VAL A 33 -0.64 -1.85 -1.49
CA VAL A 33 0.00 -0.70 -2.13
C VAL A 33 -0.21 -0.78 -3.63
N PHE A 34 -0.59 0.34 -4.21
CA PHE A 34 -0.64 0.50 -5.66
C PHE A 34 0.08 1.80 -6.02
N ARG A 35 0.90 1.75 -7.06
CA ARG A 35 1.56 2.95 -7.55
C ARG A 35 1.26 3.17 -9.03
N SER A 36 0.99 4.42 -9.38
CA SER A 36 0.94 4.87 -10.75
C SER A 36 2.26 5.59 -11.06
N ARG A 37 2.35 6.14 -12.25
CA ARG A 37 3.50 6.92 -12.67
C ARG A 37 3.77 8.11 -11.75
N THR A 38 2.71 8.80 -11.33
CA THR A 38 2.81 10.05 -10.60
C THR A 38 2.36 9.98 -9.15
N ASN A 39 1.66 8.93 -8.75
CA ASN A 39 1.09 8.84 -7.41
C ASN A 39 1.27 7.47 -6.80
N ILE A 40 1.11 7.40 -5.49
CA ILE A 40 1.12 6.15 -4.75
C ILE A 40 -0.12 6.10 -3.85
N TYR A 41 -0.68 4.91 -3.68
CA TYR A 41 -1.93 4.68 -2.98
C TYR A 41 -1.77 3.54 -1.99
N ALA A 42 -2.47 3.63 -0.87
CA ALA A 42 -2.51 2.57 0.13
C ALA A 42 -3.95 2.32 0.53
N GLN A 43 -4.30 1.05 0.72
CA GLN A 43 -5.62 0.64 1.19
C GLN A 43 -5.46 -0.43 2.24
N ILE A 44 -6.30 -0.39 3.26
CA ILE A 44 -6.39 -1.46 4.26
C ILE A 44 -7.71 -2.19 3.99
N ILE A 45 -7.62 -3.47 3.65
CA ILE A 45 -8.72 -4.25 3.11
C ILE A 45 -9.01 -5.46 4.00
N ASP A 46 -10.28 -5.64 4.32
CA ASP A 46 -10.80 -6.85 4.93
C ASP A 46 -11.29 -7.76 3.80
N ASP A 47 -10.52 -8.82 3.50
CA ASP A 47 -10.84 -9.72 2.41
C ASP A 47 -12.00 -10.67 2.73
N VAL A 48 -12.30 -10.87 4.00
CA VAL A 48 -13.41 -11.73 4.41
C VAL A 48 -14.74 -11.10 4.04
N ASN A 49 -14.90 -9.81 4.32
CA ASN A 49 -16.13 -9.08 4.03
C ASN A 49 -16.07 -8.28 2.73
N GLY A 50 -14.92 -8.23 2.08
CA GLY A 50 -14.73 -7.53 0.81
C GLY A 50 -14.87 -6.02 0.92
N VAL A 51 -14.40 -5.42 2.03
CA VAL A 51 -14.52 -3.99 2.26
C VAL A 51 -13.17 -3.33 2.49
N THR A 52 -13.05 -2.08 2.05
CA THR A 52 -11.87 -1.26 2.32
C THR A 52 -12.12 -0.49 3.62
N LEU A 53 -11.27 -0.74 4.61
CA LEU A 53 -11.42 -0.15 5.94
C LEU A 53 -10.80 1.24 6.04
N ALA A 54 -9.71 1.48 5.34
CA ALA A 54 -9.04 2.76 5.31
C ALA A 54 -8.28 2.92 3.99
N ALA A 55 -8.07 4.15 3.55
CA ALA A 55 -7.35 4.45 2.33
C ALA A 55 -6.59 5.76 2.45
N ALA A 56 -5.49 5.89 1.71
CA ALA A 56 -4.71 7.12 1.62
C ALA A 56 -4.02 7.17 0.27
N ALA A 57 -3.77 8.36 -0.22
CA ALA A 57 -3.16 8.55 -1.54
C ALA A 57 -2.34 9.83 -1.58
N SER A 58 -1.29 9.84 -2.40
CA SER A 58 -0.43 11.01 -2.56
C SER A 58 -1.07 12.14 -3.36
N ASN A 59 -2.20 11.88 -4.03
CA ASN A 59 -2.91 12.92 -4.78
C ASN A 59 -3.94 13.67 -3.93
N GLU A 60 -3.97 13.47 -2.63
CA GLU A 60 -4.84 14.22 -1.72
C GLU A 60 -4.33 15.66 -1.57
N LYS A 61 -5.25 16.57 -1.28
CA LYS A 61 -4.95 18.00 -1.26
C LYS A 61 -3.81 18.42 -0.35
N ASP A 62 -3.63 17.71 0.74
CA ASP A 62 -2.63 18.08 1.75
C ASP A 62 -1.19 17.75 1.34
N PHE A 63 -1.01 17.09 0.21
CA PHE A 63 0.32 16.67 -0.22
C PHE A 63 1.05 17.74 -1.07
N GLY A 64 0.34 18.74 -1.57
CA GLY A 64 0.93 19.79 -2.39
C GLY A 64 1.61 19.23 -3.64
N ASP A 65 2.87 19.60 -3.84
CA ASP A 65 3.62 19.20 -5.04
C ASP A 65 4.41 17.90 -4.87
N VAL A 66 4.40 17.29 -3.69
CA VAL A 66 5.20 16.10 -3.39
C VAL A 66 4.37 14.86 -3.64
N LYS A 67 4.13 14.49 -4.89
CA LYS A 67 3.13 13.46 -5.21
C LYS A 67 3.66 12.09 -5.57
N GLY A 68 4.80 12.00 -6.22
CA GLY A 68 5.25 10.74 -6.79
C GLY A 68 6.60 10.23 -6.31
N ASN A 69 7.20 10.84 -5.31
CA ASN A 69 8.52 10.46 -4.82
C ASN A 69 8.46 9.69 -3.50
N CYS A 70 9.61 9.31 -2.98
CA CYS A 70 9.69 8.55 -1.72
C CYS A 70 9.21 9.36 -0.51
N GLU A 71 9.37 10.67 -0.54
CA GLU A 71 8.86 11.53 0.51
C GLU A 71 7.33 11.50 0.58
N ALA A 72 6.67 11.57 -0.57
CA ALA A 72 5.22 11.45 -0.64
C ALA A 72 4.77 10.05 -0.20
N ALA A 73 5.50 9.02 -0.61
CA ALA A 73 5.19 7.65 -0.20
C ALA A 73 5.26 7.47 1.31
N LYS A 74 6.26 8.05 1.94
CA LYS A 74 6.37 8.01 3.39
C LYS A 74 5.20 8.73 4.08
N LYS A 75 4.79 9.87 3.54
CA LYS A 75 3.62 10.60 4.04
C LYS A 75 2.34 9.77 3.90
N VAL A 76 2.17 9.07 2.79
CA VAL A 76 1.04 8.16 2.59
C VAL A 76 1.06 7.06 3.65
N GLY A 77 2.23 6.50 3.93
CA GLY A 77 2.40 5.49 4.97
C GLY A 77 1.99 6.00 6.35
N LEU A 78 2.46 7.18 6.72
CA LEU A 78 2.08 7.82 7.98
C LEU A 78 0.57 8.09 8.05
N LEU A 79 -0.01 8.56 6.96
CA LEU A 79 -1.43 8.88 6.88
C LEU A 79 -2.31 7.63 6.98
N ILE A 80 -1.93 6.55 6.29
CA ILE A 80 -2.70 5.30 6.36
C ILE A 80 -2.63 4.70 7.77
N ALA A 81 -1.50 4.82 8.44
CA ALA A 81 -1.35 4.37 9.82
C ALA A 81 -2.26 5.18 10.76
N GLU A 82 -2.31 6.49 10.58
CA GLU A 82 -3.20 7.35 11.37
C GLU A 82 -4.66 6.96 11.18
N ARG A 83 -5.08 6.77 9.92
CA ARG A 83 -6.45 6.37 9.61
C ARG A 83 -6.79 4.98 10.12
N ALA A 84 -5.82 4.07 10.13
CA ALA A 84 -6.00 2.75 10.69
C ALA A 84 -6.21 2.81 12.20
N GLN A 85 -5.42 3.62 12.90
CA GLN A 85 -5.55 3.78 14.34
C GLN A 85 -6.90 4.37 14.72
N ALA A 86 -7.43 5.28 13.93
CA ALA A 86 -8.77 5.83 14.14
C ALA A 86 -9.84 4.74 14.11
N LYS A 87 -9.57 3.64 13.44
CA LYS A 87 -10.46 2.46 13.37
C LYS A 87 -9.99 1.32 14.26
N LYS A 88 -9.03 1.59 15.13
CA LYS A 88 -8.46 0.61 16.07
C LYS A 88 -7.78 -0.57 15.39
N ILE A 89 -7.24 -0.36 14.20
CA ILE A 89 -6.45 -1.34 13.46
C ILE A 89 -4.99 -1.13 13.84
N LYS A 90 -4.32 -2.17 14.31
CA LYS A 90 -2.94 -2.08 14.76
C LYS A 90 -2.00 -2.97 13.96
N THR A 91 -2.44 -4.17 13.63
CA THR A 91 -1.64 -5.16 12.92
C THR A 91 -2.23 -5.40 11.53
N VAL A 92 -1.38 -5.45 10.53
CA VAL A 92 -1.81 -5.70 9.14
C VAL A 92 -0.87 -6.70 8.48
N VAL A 93 -1.35 -7.30 7.38
CA VAL A 93 -0.51 -8.12 6.49
C VAL A 93 -0.11 -7.22 5.33
N PHE A 94 1.18 -7.09 5.06
CA PHE A 94 1.65 -6.21 4.00
C PHE A 94 1.59 -6.89 2.63
N ASP A 95 0.84 -6.31 1.70
CA ASP A 95 0.74 -6.74 0.31
C ASP A 95 1.36 -5.64 -0.56
N ARG A 96 2.56 -5.88 -1.04
CA ARG A 96 3.28 -4.90 -1.87
C ARG A 96 2.76 -4.80 -3.31
N GLY A 97 1.66 -5.47 -3.64
CA GLY A 97 1.00 -5.36 -4.94
C GLY A 97 1.79 -5.92 -6.12
N GLY A 98 2.74 -6.81 -5.86
CA GLY A 98 3.61 -7.36 -6.90
C GLY A 98 4.77 -6.45 -7.28
N TYR A 99 4.90 -5.29 -6.65
CA TYR A 99 6.04 -4.39 -6.83
C TYR A 99 7.26 -4.90 -6.05
N VAL A 100 8.45 -4.51 -6.50
CA VAL A 100 9.67 -4.81 -5.76
C VAL A 100 9.67 -3.95 -4.48
N TYR A 101 10.09 -4.54 -3.36
CA TYR A 101 10.17 -3.83 -2.08
C TYR A 101 11.38 -2.90 -2.11
N HIS A 102 11.22 -1.76 -2.78
CA HIS A 102 12.27 -0.78 -2.97
C HIS A 102 11.64 0.58 -3.30
N GLY A 103 12.38 1.64 -3.08
CA GLY A 103 11.96 2.99 -3.44
C GLY A 103 10.66 3.40 -2.76
N ARG A 104 9.66 3.77 -3.54
CA ARG A 104 8.39 4.28 -3.02
C ARG A 104 7.63 3.26 -2.18
N VAL A 105 7.66 2.00 -2.57
CA VAL A 105 6.95 0.95 -1.82
C VAL A 105 7.59 0.77 -0.45
N GLN A 106 8.92 0.74 -0.40
CA GLN A 106 9.66 0.65 0.85
C GLN A 106 9.41 1.87 1.73
N ALA A 107 9.43 3.06 1.15
CA ALA A 107 9.19 4.31 1.88
C ALA A 107 7.79 4.34 2.52
N LEU A 108 6.78 3.86 1.80
CA LEU A 108 5.43 3.77 2.32
C LEU A 108 5.36 2.79 3.49
N ALA A 109 5.98 1.62 3.36
CA ALA A 109 6.00 0.63 4.43
C ALA A 109 6.69 1.17 5.68
N GLU A 110 7.82 1.86 5.51
CA GLU A 110 8.54 2.48 6.62
C GLU A 110 7.69 3.54 7.30
N GLY A 111 6.99 4.37 6.52
CA GLY A 111 6.09 5.38 7.06
C GLY A 111 4.94 4.77 7.85
N ALA A 112 4.36 3.68 7.35
CA ALA A 112 3.28 2.99 8.03
C ALA A 112 3.76 2.40 9.37
N ARG A 113 4.95 1.80 9.41
CA ARG A 113 5.53 1.28 10.64
C ARG A 113 5.85 2.38 11.62
N GLU A 114 6.42 3.48 11.15
CA GLU A 114 6.73 4.65 11.97
C GLU A 114 5.45 5.24 12.56
N GLY A 115 4.35 5.20 11.84
CA GLY A 115 3.05 5.66 12.29
C GLY A 115 2.34 4.70 13.25
N GLY A 116 2.90 3.53 13.52
CA GLY A 116 2.39 2.62 14.52
C GLY A 116 1.78 1.31 14.03
N LEU A 117 1.75 1.07 12.72
CA LEU A 117 1.27 -0.20 12.21
C LEU A 117 2.32 -1.30 12.40
N GLU A 118 1.86 -2.49 12.72
CA GLU A 118 2.72 -3.66 12.95
C GLU A 118 2.56 -4.64 11.79
N PHE A 119 3.66 -4.95 11.16
CA PHE A 119 3.71 -5.97 10.10
C PHE A 119 5.16 -6.34 9.78
#